data_21c041ce51aa1d038c51618a1c8612fa
#
_entry.id   21c041ce51aa1d038c51618a1c8612fa
#
_cell.length_a   1.000
_cell.length_b   1.000
_cell.length_c   1.000
_cell.angle_alpha   90.00
_cell.angle_beta   90.00
_cell.angle_gamma   90.00
#
_symmetry.space_group_name_H-M   'P 1'
#
loop_
_entity.id
_entity.type
_entity.pdbx_description
1 polymer ?
#
loop_
_entity_poly.entity_id
_entity_poly.type
_entity_poly.pdbx_seq_one_letter_code
_entity_poly.pdbx_strand_id
1 'polypeptide(L)'
;HQHHPVRPRPDWVMLVIVLATTAAGLALQYILRQPFCAWMGIPPENSLANQFFYFAIGTGLLFLGYFMDYTILGRHIRLLYALWLAVGLFLAFSPWRVEYNGRLFYTAQWIWFFPVLFAGVLYSQRGRGAEGVRNCLLSLLGMWFLAYITPYMSALGILTVVCCGMLVMAVRRGAFGRCTRGRLVLAVSPLLALLGYFLFLLYAVPHVRERLALVFHPQADASVAGYQGSAIQYIMFGIPFAGSGTIDGAQWIKLDGAGDWMLLSVKYLWGWTAVFLLLAAVLLLLAWGFRIARRQNGLLARSVCM
;
A
#
# COMPACT_ATOMS: atom_id res chain seq x y z
N HIS A 1 7.09 39.04 -11.66
CA HIS A 1 6.68 38.04 -12.65
C HIS A 1 5.59 37.16 -12.03
N GLN A 2 4.32 37.47 -12.40
CA GLN A 2 3.17 36.60 -12.10
C GLN A 2 3.34 35.33 -12.95
N HIS A 3 3.77 34.26 -12.33
CA HIS A 3 3.67 32.92 -12.92
C HIS A 3 2.18 32.59 -13.03
N HIS A 4 1.61 32.77 -14.22
CA HIS A 4 0.34 32.14 -14.55
C HIS A 4 0.49 30.64 -14.28
N PRO A 5 -0.35 30.03 -13.44
CA PRO A 5 -0.32 28.59 -13.24
C PRO A 5 -0.69 27.96 -14.59
N VAL A 6 0.30 27.39 -15.27
CA VAL A 6 0.03 26.54 -16.42
C VAL A 6 -0.79 25.37 -15.87
N ARG A 7 -2.09 25.35 -16.16
CA ARG A 7 -2.95 24.22 -15.80
C ARG A 7 -2.33 22.97 -16.39
N PRO A 8 -1.89 22.00 -15.59
CA PRO A 8 -1.33 20.77 -16.12
C PRO A 8 -2.39 20.13 -17.03
N ARG A 9 -2.01 19.82 -18.26
CA ARG A 9 -2.89 19.06 -19.15
C ARG A 9 -3.18 17.73 -18.50
N PRO A 10 -4.46 17.32 -18.41
CA PRO A 10 -4.84 16.05 -17.85
C PRO A 10 -4.13 14.90 -18.57
N ASP A 11 -3.48 14.01 -17.84
CA ASP A 11 -2.89 12.80 -18.41
C ASP A 11 -3.97 11.73 -18.53
N TRP A 12 -4.72 11.78 -19.62
CA TRP A 12 -5.80 10.85 -19.91
C TRP A 12 -5.30 9.40 -19.97
N VAL A 13 -4.05 9.20 -20.39
CA VAL A 13 -3.44 7.85 -20.48
C VAL A 13 -3.35 7.24 -19.09
N MET A 14 -2.85 7.99 -18.10
CA MET A 14 -2.77 7.52 -16.71
C MET A 14 -4.17 7.20 -16.15
N LEU A 15 -5.14 8.08 -16.39
CA LEU A 15 -6.51 7.89 -15.93
C LEU A 15 -7.12 6.61 -16.52
N VAL A 16 -6.97 6.41 -17.82
CA VAL A 16 -7.47 5.20 -18.51
C VAL A 16 -6.81 3.94 -17.98
N ILE A 17 -5.49 3.95 -17.79
CA ILE A 17 -4.76 2.79 -17.25
C ILE A 17 -5.26 2.46 -15.83
N VAL A 18 -5.41 3.47 -14.96
CA VAL A 18 -5.89 3.26 -13.58
C VAL A 18 -7.32 2.71 -13.59
N LEU A 19 -8.23 3.29 -14.36
CA LEU A 19 -9.61 2.80 -14.45
C LEU A 19 -9.70 1.40 -15.04
N ALA A 20 -8.94 1.11 -16.09
CA ALA A 20 -8.90 -0.20 -16.72
C ALA A 20 -8.35 -1.29 -15.78
N THR A 21 -7.25 -1.00 -15.07
CA THR A 21 -6.69 -1.95 -14.10
C THR A 21 -7.60 -2.17 -12.90
N THR A 22 -8.30 -1.13 -12.44
CA THR A 22 -9.25 -1.25 -11.32
C THR A 22 -10.50 -2.04 -11.75
N ALA A 23 -11.03 -1.79 -12.95
CA ALA A 23 -12.15 -2.54 -13.51
C ALA A 23 -11.78 -4.02 -13.75
N ALA A 24 -10.57 -4.30 -14.26
CA ALA A 24 -10.07 -5.65 -14.41
C ALA A 24 -9.94 -6.37 -13.05
N GLY A 25 -9.46 -5.66 -12.01
CA GLY A 25 -9.40 -6.18 -10.65
C GLY A 25 -10.79 -6.52 -10.09
N LEU A 26 -11.79 -5.69 -10.34
CA LEU A 26 -13.16 -5.93 -9.93
C LEU A 26 -13.76 -7.15 -10.66
N ALA A 27 -13.56 -7.26 -11.98
CA ALA A 27 -13.99 -8.41 -12.77
C ALA A 27 -13.33 -9.71 -12.28
N LEU A 28 -12.04 -9.65 -11.97
CA LEU A 28 -11.29 -10.77 -11.43
C LEU A 28 -11.84 -11.22 -10.06
N GLN A 29 -12.09 -10.28 -9.15
CA GLN A 29 -12.73 -10.58 -7.86
C GLN A 29 -14.13 -11.21 -8.03
N TYR A 30 -14.90 -10.74 -9.03
CA TYR A 30 -16.19 -11.34 -9.35
C TYR A 30 -16.05 -12.81 -9.72
N ILE A 31 -15.16 -13.11 -10.66
CA ILE A 31 -14.92 -14.48 -11.14
C ILE A 31 -14.43 -15.38 -10.01
N LEU A 32 -13.50 -14.87 -9.17
CA LEU A 32 -12.90 -15.67 -8.10
C LEU A 32 -13.83 -15.89 -6.90
N ARG A 33 -14.79 -14.98 -6.66
CA ARG A 33 -15.74 -15.11 -5.54
C ARG A 33 -16.92 -16.02 -5.81
N GLN A 34 -17.32 -16.21 -7.03
CA GLN A 34 -18.47 -17.06 -7.36
C GLN A 34 -18.37 -18.47 -6.76
N PRO A 35 -17.25 -19.21 -6.92
CA PRO A 35 -17.11 -20.55 -6.35
C PRO A 35 -17.10 -20.55 -4.82
N PHE A 36 -16.49 -19.51 -4.20
CA PHE A 36 -16.46 -19.36 -2.75
C PHE A 36 -17.88 -19.10 -2.19
N CYS A 37 -18.63 -18.22 -2.81
CA CYS A 37 -20.02 -17.93 -2.42
C CYS A 37 -20.93 -19.17 -2.59
N ALA A 38 -20.76 -19.90 -3.69
CA ALA A 38 -21.51 -21.12 -3.93
C ALA A 38 -21.25 -22.18 -2.86
N TRP A 39 -20.01 -22.32 -2.41
CA TRP A 39 -19.65 -23.24 -1.34
C TRP A 39 -20.19 -22.81 0.03
N MET A 40 -20.12 -21.52 0.36
CA MET A 40 -20.62 -20.96 1.62
C MET A 40 -22.15 -20.85 1.69
N GLY A 41 -22.85 -21.10 0.59
CA GLY A 41 -24.30 -20.87 0.50
C GLY A 41 -24.69 -19.40 0.60
N ILE A 42 -23.76 -18.48 0.33
CA ILE A 42 -23.98 -17.02 0.36
C ILE A 42 -24.31 -16.55 -1.04
N PRO A 43 -25.40 -15.77 -1.24
CA PRO A 43 -25.68 -15.19 -2.54
C PRO A 43 -24.51 -14.33 -3.02
N PRO A 44 -23.95 -14.55 -4.22
CA PRO A 44 -22.81 -13.78 -4.73
C PRO A 44 -23.12 -12.27 -4.84
N GLU A 45 -24.37 -11.93 -5.03
CA GLU A 45 -24.87 -10.56 -5.18
C GLU A 45 -24.56 -9.67 -3.95
N ASN A 46 -24.76 -10.16 -2.74
CA ASN A 46 -24.49 -9.40 -1.51
C ASN A 46 -23.00 -9.11 -1.31
N SER A 47 -22.14 -10.01 -1.74
CA SER A 47 -20.68 -9.85 -1.64
C SER A 47 -20.15 -8.85 -2.67
N LEU A 48 -20.79 -8.75 -3.83
CA LEU A 48 -20.37 -7.88 -4.94
C LEU A 48 -20.90 -6.47 -4.80
N ALA A 49 -22.10 -6.27 -4.26
CA ALA A 49 -22.68 -4.96 -4.06
C ALA A 49 -21.74 -4.02 -3.28
N ASN A 50 -21.12 -4.54 -2.21
CA ASN A 50 -20.13 -3.79 -1.43
C ASN A 50 -18.88 -3.43 -2.25
N GLN A 51 -18.42 -4.34 -3.12
CA GLN A 51 -17.24 -4.08 -3.95
C GLN A 51 -17.53 -3.03 -5.02
N PHE A 52 -18.70 -3.06 -5.65
CA PHE A 52 -19.15 -2.02 -6.57
C PHE A 52 -19.30 -0.67 -5.88
N PHE A 53 -19.83 -0.65 -4.68
CA PHE A 53 -19.95 0.57 -3.89
C PHE A 53 -18.58 1.19 -3.58
N TYR A 54 -17.61 0.39 -3.13
CA TYR A 54 -16.24 0.88 -2.89
C TYR A 54 -15.55 1.31 -4.18
N PHE A 55 -15.80 0.61 -5.29
CA PHE A 55 -15.28 1.01 -6.61
C PHE A 55 -15.85 2.37 -7.04
N ALA A 56 -17.15 2.59 -6.87
CA ALA A 56 -17.79 3.86 -7.20
C ALA A 56 -17.24 5.01 -6.35
N ILE A 57 -17.11 4.81 -5.03
CA ILE A 57 -16.49 5.80 -4.13
C ILE A 57 -15.04 6.05 -4.53
N GLY A 58 -14.24 5.01 -4.76
CA GLY A 58 -12.84 5.12 -5.16
C GLY A 58 -12.68 5.89 -6.47
N THR A 59 -13.56 5.63 -7.44
CA THR A 59 -13.57 6.35 -8.72
C THR A 59 -13.95 7.82 -8.51
N GLY A 60 -14.94 8.11 -7.67
CA GLY A 60 -15.30 9.48 -7.31
C GLY A 60 -14.15 10.23 -6.66
N LEU A 61 -13.46 9.61 -5.70
CA LEU A 61 -12.28 10.15 -5.04
C LEU A 61 -11.09 10.33 -6.00
N LEU A 62 -10.91 9.43 -6.96
CA LEU A 62 -9.90 9.56 -8.02
C LEU A 62 -10.14 10.83 -8.84
N PHE A 63 -11.38 11.04 -9.32
CA PHE A 63 -11.72 12.24 -10.07
C PHE A 63 -11.58 13.51 -9.21
N LEU A 64 -12.03 13.49 -7.98
CA LEU A 64 -11.89 14.60 -7.05
C LEU A 64 -10.40 14.94 -6.84
N GLY A 65 -9.55 13.96 -6.56
CA GLY A 65 -8.11 14.15 -6.40
C GLY A 65 -7.43 14.60 -7.68
N TYR A 66 -7.90 14.13 -8.84
CA TYR A 66 -7.36 14.49 -10.15
C TYR A 66 -7.60 15.95 -10.51
N PHE A 67 -8.75 16.49 -10.16
CA PHE A 67 -9.09 17.90 -10.43
C PHE A 67 -8.74 18.85 -9.28
N MET A 68 -8.39 18.32 -8.11
CA MET A 68 -8.01 19.13 -6.96
C MET A 68 -6.63 19.75 -7.15
N ASP A 69 -6.49 21.01 -6.74
CA ASP A 69 -5.19 21.67 -6.75
C ASP A 69 -4.29 21.09 -5.64
N TYR A 70 -3.27 20.34 -6.05
CA TYR A 70 -2.31 19.73 -5.12
C TYR A 70 -1.51 20.77 -4.29
N THR A 71 -1.52 22.04 -4.66
CA THR A 71 -0.84 23.11 -3.90
C THR A 71 -1.47 23.33 -2.53
N ILE A 72 -2.74 22.92 -2.35
CA ILE A 72 -3.44 22.91 -1.07
C ILE A 72 -2.67 22.08 -0.04
N LEU A 73 -2.12 20.94 -0.46
CA LEU A 73 -1.26 20.12 0.40
C LEU A 73 -0.08 20.92 0.97
N GLY A 74 0.59 21.68 0.11
CA GLY A 74 1.76 22.48 0.55
C GLY A 74 1.39 23.66 1.45
N ARG A 75 0.22 24.27 1.20
CA ARG A 75 -0.24 25.45 1.93
C ARG A 75 -0.79 25.13 3.33
N HIS A 76 -1.60 24.09 3.45
CA HIS A 76 -2.33 23.74 4.66
C HIS A 76 -1.87 22.43 5.32
N ILE A 77 -0.64 22.00 5.05
CA ILE A 77 -0.15 20.68 5.49
C ILE A 77 -0.26 20.45 7.00
N ARG A 78 -0.02 21.47 7.83
CA ARG A 78 -0.10 21.31 9.29
C ARG A 78 -1.51 20.95 9.73
N LEU A 79 -2.50 21.64 9.17
CA LEU A 79 -3.91 21.38 9.44
C LEU A 79 -4.33 20.01 8.91
N LEU A 80 -3.95 19.68 7.67
CA LEU A 80 -4.24 18.38 7.05
C LEU A 80 -3.61 17.22 7.81
N TYR A 81 -2.37 17.38 8.29
CA TYR A 81 -1.70 16.38 9.11
C TYR A 81 -2.39 16.20 10.46
N ALA A 82 -2.72 17.30 11.15
CA ALA A 82 -3.45 17.25 12.42
C ALA A 82 -4.85 16.61 12.25
N LEU A 83 -5.57 16.96 11.20
CA LEU A 83 -6.86 16.37 10.86
C LEU A 83 -6.74 14.88 10.55
N TRP A 84 -5.74 14.49 9.74
CA TRP A 84 -5.48 13.10 9.43
C TRP A 84 -5.19 12.27 10.69
N LEU A 85 -4.37 12.79 11.60
CA LEU A 85 -4.06 12.13 12.86
C LEU A 85 -5.30 12.03 13.77
N ALA A 86 -6.06 13.13 13.89
CA ALA A 86 -7.29 13.17 14.69
C ALA A 86 -8.34 12.17 14.18
N VAL A 87 -8.56 12.12 12.86
CA VAL A 87 -9.47 11.14 12.24
C VAL A 87 -8.96 9.72 12.44
N GLY A 88 -7.66 9.47 12.27
CA GLY A 88 -7.07 8.15 12.52
C GLY A 88 -7.26 7.67 13.96
N LEU A 89 -7.05 8.56 14.94
CA LEU A 89 -7.31 8.28 16.36
C LEU A 89 -8.80 8.08 16.63
N PHE A 90 -9.65 8.91 16.06
CA PHE A 90 -11.10 8.75 16.18
C PHE A 90 -11.52 7.37 15.65
N LEU A 91 -11.07 6.95 14.47
CA LEU A 91 -11.37 5.63 13.91
C LEU A 91 -10.83 4.48 14.76
N ALA A 92 -9.68 4.68 15.43
CA ALA A 92 -9.08 3.65 16.29
C ALA A 92 -9.84 3.46 17.61
N PHE A 93 -10.35 4.53 18.19
CA PHE A 93 -11.02 4.51 19.49
C PHE A 93 -12.55 4.67 19.44
N SER A 94 -13.12 4.81 18.23
CA SER A 94 -14.57 4.93 18.03
C SER A 94 -15.30 3.66 18.49
N PRO A 95 -16.53 3.79 19.01
CA PRO A 95 -17.40 2.66 19.29
C PRO A 95 -17.79 1.88 18.01
N TRP A 96 -17.67 2.49 16.84
CA TRP A 96 -17.92 1.87 15.52
C TRP A 96 -16.67 1.21 14.92
N ARG A 97 -15.64 0.97 15.72
CA ARG A 97 -14.45 0.27 15.26
C ARG A 97 -14.82 -1.14 14.78
N VAL A 98 -14.40 -1.48 13.60
CA VAL A 98 -14.52 -2.83 13.05
C VAL A 98 -13.17 -3.51 13.15
N GLU A 99 -13.11 -4.63 13.86
CA GLU A 99 -11.93 -5.47 13.93
C GLU A 99 -12.06 -6.62 12.93
N TYR A 100 -11.08 -6.75 12.08
CA TYR A 100 -10.97 -7.87 11.14
C TYR A 100 -9.58 -8.47 11.21
N ASN A 101 -9.51 -9.77 11.49
CA ASN A 101 -8.23 -10.48 11.69
C ASN A 101 -7.28 -9.80 12.70
N GLY A 102 -7.81 -9.30 13.81
CA GLY A 102 -7.04 -8.61 14.85
C GLY A 102 -6.54 -7.23 14.46
N ARG A 103 -7.06 -6.62 13.40
CA ARG A 103 -6.72 -5.28 12.93
C ARG A 103 -7.93 -4.36 12.93
N LEU A 104 -7.71 -3.10 13.22
CA LEU A 104 -8.74 -2.05 13.10
C LEU A 104 -8.89 -1.70 11.61
N PHE A 105 -9.93 -2.23 10.97
CA PHE A 105 -10.10 -2.19 9.52
C PHE A 105 -10.05 -0.76 8.95
N TYR A 106 -10.86 0.15 9.46
CA TYR A 106 -10.92 1.53 8.92
C TYR A 106 -9.63 2.31 9.17
N THR A 107 -9.01 2.15 10.34
CA THR A 107 -7.74 2.82 10.67
C THR A 107 -6.61 2.28 9.79
N ALA A 108 -6.59 0.97 9.53
CA ALA A 108 -5.62 0.36 8.63
C ALA A 108 -5.70 0.94 7.21
N GLN A 109 -6.90 1.16 6.68
CA GLN A 109 -7.08 1.80 5.38
C GLN A 109 -6.69 3.29 5.40
N TRP A 110 -6.98 3.98 6.50
CA TRP A 110 -6.67 5.40 6.64
C TRP A 110 -5.17 5.71 6.63
N ILE A 111 -4.35 4.83 7.18
CA ILE A 111 -2.89 4.99 7.24
C ILE A 111 -2.27 5.11 5.83
N TRP A 112 -2.83 4.46 4.81
CA TRP A 112 -2.31 4.48 3.44
C TRP A 112 -2.35 5.85 2.76
N PHE A 113 -3.10 6.82 3.27
CA PHE A 113 -3.09 8.19 2.78
C PHE A 113 -1.86 9.00 3.23
N PHE A 114 -1.09 8.48 4.17
CA PHE A 114 0.05 9.19 4.75
C PHE A 114 1.13 9.63 3.74
N PRO A 115 1.55 8.85 2.73
CA PRO A 115 2.56 9.28 1.77
C PRO A 115 2.21 10.57 1.04
N VAL A 116 0.92 10.78 0.72
CA VAL A 116 0.45 12.02 0.08
C VAL A 116 0.63 13.21 1.01
N LEU A 117 0.29 13.06 2.28
CA LEU A 117 0.52 14.09 3.30
C LEU A 117 2.01 14.32 3.51
N PHE A 118 2.82 13.26 3.52
CA PHE A 118 4.26 13.35 3.67
C PHE A 118 4.92 14.15 2.54
N ALA A 119 4.41 14.05 1.31
CA ALA A 119 4.83 14.91 0.20
C ALA A 119 4.61 16.41 0.52
N GLY A 120 3.48 16.74 1.12
CA GLY A 120 3.19 18.09 1.60
C GLY A 120 4.13 18.54 2.74
N VAL A 121 4.45 17.63 3.69
CA VAL A 121 5.43 17.90 4.75
C VAL A 121 6.80 18.20 4.15
N LEU A 122 7.29 17.36 3.24
CA LEU A 122 8.57 17.57 2.54
C LEU A 122 8.63 18.95 1.87
N TYR A 123 7.55 19.33 1.21
CA TYR A 123 7.46 20.63 0.56
C TYR A 123 7.49 21.80 1.55
N SER A 124 6.78 21.70 2.67
CA SER A 124 6.71 22.75 3.70
C SER A 124 8.04 22.95 4.45
N GLN A 125 8.87 21.90 4.53
CA GLN A 125 10.15 21.93 5.22
C GLN A 125 11.35 22.24 4.29
N ARG A 126 11.11 22.50 3.00
CA ARG A 126 12.16 22.86 2.04
C ARG A 126 12.95 24.09 2.50
N GLY A 127 14.24 24.10 2.22
CA GLY A 127 15.14 25.20 2.57
C GLY A 127 15.59 25.26 4.02
N ARG A 128 15.02 24.45 4.93
CA ARG A 128 15.34 24.46 6.37
C ARG A 128 16.56 23.61 6.78
N GLY A 129 17.32 23.13 5.84
CA GLY A 129 18.53 22.36 6.12
C GLY A 129 18.27 21.06 6.89
N ALA A 130 19.13 20.75 7.86
CA ALA A 130 19.02 19.55 8.69
C ALA A 130 17.75 19.57 9.57
N GLU A 131 17.33 20.75 10.02
CA GLU A 131 16.08 20.89 10.78
C GLU A 131 14.85 20.46 9.97
N GLY A 132 14.80 20.82 8.69
CA GLY A 132 13.74 20.35 7.80
C GLY A 132 13.70 18.84 7.68
N VAL A 133 14.86 18.17 7.56
CA VAL A 133 14.93 16.70 7.54
C VAL A 133 14.45 16.12 8.86
N ARG A 134 14.89 16.67 10.02
CA ARG A 134 14.42 16.25 11.34
C ARG A 134 12.90 16.36 11.47
N ASN A 135 12.32 17.49 11.06
CA ASN A 135 10.87 17.69 11.13
C ASN A 135 10.09 16.70 10.24
N CYS A 136 10.62 16.34 9.08
CA CYS A 136 10.06 15.26 8.26
C CYS A 136 10.10 13.92 8.99
N LEU A 137 11.20 13.60 9.69
CA LEU A 137 11.31 12.38 10.49
C LEU A 137 10.33 12.37 11.67
N LEU A 138 10.17 13.49 12.36
CA LEU A 138 9.19 13.61 13.44
C LEU A 138 7.76 13.38 12.93
N SER A 139 7.44 13.78 11.70
CA SER A 139 6.12 13.51 11.13
C SER A 139 5.85 12.02 10.89
N LEU A 140 6.88 11.17 10.74
CA LEU A 140 6.71 9.71 10.64
C LEU A 140 6.22 9.11 11.95
N LEU A 141 6.52 9.73 13.11
CA LEU A 141 6.10 9.19 14.40
C LEU A 141 4.58 9.09 14.52
N GLY A 142 3.82 10.03 13.96
CA GLY A 142 2.36 9.95 13.95
C GLY A 142 1.84 8.75 13.15
N MET A 143 2.45 8.47 12.00
CA MET A 143 2.13 7.28 11.20
C MET A 143 2.53 6.00 11.92
N TRP A 144 3.72 5.96 12.53
CA TRP A 144 4.18 4.81 13.31
C TRP A 144 3.26 4.53 14.50
N PHE A 145 2.82 5.58 15.18
CA PHE A 145 1.91 5.48 16.31
C PHE A 145 0.55 4.88 15.89
N LEU A 146 -0.05 5.37 14.79
CA LEU A 146 -1.29 4.80 14.27
C LEU A 146 -1.12 3.35 13.80
N ALA A 147 -0.01 3.03 13.14
CA ALA A 147 0.29 1.67 12.70
C ALA A 147 0.52 0.70 13.87
N TYR A 148 1.08 1.19 14.96
CA TYR A 148 1.27 0.42 16.19
C TYR A 148 -0.06 0.11 16.89
N ILE A 149 -0.94 1.11 17.03
CA ILE A 149 -2.29 0.92 17.64
C ILE A 149 -3.14 -0.05 16.79
N THR A 150 -2.94 -0.04 15.46
CA THR A 150 -3.72 -0.87 14.53
C THR A 150 -3.17 -2.29 14.34
N PRO A 151 -2.14 -2.73 15.04
CA PRO A 151 -1.13 -3.78 14.79
C PRO A 151 -0.89 -4.12 13.30
N TYR A 152 -0.65 -3.08 12.49
CA TYR A 152 -0.50 -3.24 11.04
C TYR A 152 0.98 -3.10 10.60
N MET A 153 1.79 -4.11 10.96
CA MET A 153 3.25 -4.10 10.76
C MET A 153 3.67 -4.05 9.28
N SER A 154 2.91 -4.66 8.38
CA SER A 154 3.20 -4.58 6.94
C SER A 154 3.06 -3.16 6.39
N ALA A 155 2.02 -2.43 6.78
CA ALA A 155 1.86 -1.03 6.40
C ALA A 155 2.99 -0.16 6.99
N LEU A 156 3.34 -0.37 8.26
CA LEU A 156 4.46 0.33 8.90
C LEU A 156 5.75 0.16 8.11
N GLY A 157 6.07 -1.07 7.69
CA GLY A 157 7.26 -1.37 6.88
C GLY A 157 7.22 -0.68 5.52
N ILE A 158 6.17 -0.92 4.74
CA ILE A 158 6.04 -0.41 3.37
C ILE A 158 6.02 1.12 3.36
N LEU A 159 5.22 1.75 4.20
CA LEU A 159 5.11 3.21 4.25
C LEU A 159 6.40 3.88 4.72
N THR A 160 7.13 3.25 5.64
CA THR A 160 8.45 3.75 6.06
C THR A 160 9.43 3.73 4.88
N VAL A 161 9.48 2.64 4.11
CA VAL A 161 10.33 2.54 2.90
C VAL A 161 9.95 3.62 1.89
N VAL A 162 8.66 3.79 1.59
CA VAL A 162 8.17 4.80 0.64
C VAL A 162 8.54 6.21 1.11
N CYS A 163 8.22 6.57 2.35
CA CYS A 163 8.51 7.91 2.88
C CYS A 163 10.01 8.19 2.97
N CYS A 164 10.83 7.21 3.36
CA CYS A 164 12.29 7.34 3.34
C CYS A 164 12.81 7.52 1.91
N GLY A 165 12.29 6.79 0.93
CA GLY A 165 12.63 6.96 -0.48
C GLY A 165 12.35 8.38 -0.97
N MET A 166 11.16 8.91 -0.65
CA MET A 166 10.78 10.31 -0.95
C MET A 166 11.73 11.31 -0.27
N LEU A 167 12.07 11.11 1.01
CA LEU A 167 12.95 11.97 1.77
C LEU A 167 14.38 11.95 1.22
N VAL A 168 14.94 10.76 0.96
CA VAL A 168 16.27 10.59 0.36
C VAL A 168 16.36 11.30 -1.00
N MET A 169 15.33 11.16 -1.81
CA MET A 169 15.28 11.83 -3.10
C MET A 169 15.22 13.36 -2.93
N ALA A 170 14.43 13.88 -2.00
CA ALA A 170 14.35 15.31 -1.71
C ALA A 170 15.70 15.85 -1.22
N VAL A 171 16.42 15.10 -0.34
CA VAL A 171 17.76 15.46 0.12
C VAL A 171 18.77 15.47 -1.02
N ARG A 172 18.79 14.43 -1.88
CA ARG A 172 19.70 14.33 -3.04
C ARG A 172 19.51 15.48 -4.03
N ARG A 173 18.30 15.99 -4.16
CA ARG A 173 17.97 17.12 -5.05
C ARG A 173 18.21 18.49 -4.42
N GLY A 174 18.74 18.54 -3.21
CA GLY A 174 19.04 19.80 -2.54
C GLY A 174 17.80 20.54 -2.03
N ALA A 175 16.65 19.87 -1.86
CA ALA A 175 15.45 20.50 -1.32
C ALA A 175 15.68 21.10 0.09
N PHE A 176 16.61 20.54 0.84
CA PHE A 176 17.04 20.99 2.17
C PHE A 176 18.43 21.69 2.15
N GLY A 177 18.87 22.21 0.98
CA GLY A 177 20.20 22.77 0.78
C GLY A 177 21.20 21.71 0.28
N ARG A 178 22.53 22.01 0.40
CA ARG A 178 23.57 21.09 -0.09
C ARG A 178 23.40 19.68 0.47
N CYS A 179 23.44 18.69 -0.42
CA CYS A 179 23.40 17.28 -0.02
C CYS A 179 24.68 16.93 0.77
N THR A 180 24.54 16.60 2.05
CA THR A 180 25.63 16.14 2.90
C THR A 180 25.42 14.69 3.31
N ARG A 181 26.52 13.95 3.56
CA ARG A 181 26.44 12.56 4.04
C ARG A 181 25.59 12.44 5.31
N GLY A 182 25.74 13.40 6.25
CA GLY A 182 24.95 13.41 7.48
C GLY A 182 23.44 13.52 7.24
N ARG A 183 22.99 14.33 6.27
CA ARG A 183 21.55 14.43 5.92
C ARG A 183 21.03 13.16 5.27
N LEU A 184 21.85 12.47 4.45
CA LEU A 184 21.47 11.19 3.87
C LEU A 184 21.35 10.10 4.93
N VAL A 185 22.32 10.02 5.85
CA VAL A 185 22.27 9.09 7.00
C VAL A 185 21.02 9.35 7.84
N LEU A 186 20.73 10.63 8.13
CA LEU A 186 19.54 11.03 8.87
C LEU A 186 18.26 10.62 8.12
N ALA A 187 18.20 10.78 6.79
CA ALA A 187 17.05 10.40 5.98
C ALA A 187 16.80 8.88 5.92
N VAL A 188 17.86 8.07 6.08
CA VAL A 188 17.80 6.61 6.09
C VAL A 188 17.58 6.04 7.51
N SER A 189 17.78 6.85 8.55
CA SER A 189 17.68 6.40 9.95
C SER A 189 16.38 5.68 10.32
N PRO A 190 15.16 6.01 9.79
CA PRO A 190 13.96 5.26 10.09
C PRO A 190 13.99 3.83 9.57
N LEU A 191 14.69 3.57 8.46
CA LEU A 191 14.85 2.20 7.95
C LEU A 191 15.76 1.39 8.88
N LEU A 192 16.81 2.00 9.42
CA LEU A 192 17.67 1.35 10.40
C LEU A 192 16.92 1.09 11.71
N ALA A 193 16.10 2.04 12.16
CA ALA A 193 15.24 1.87 13.33
C ALA A 193 14.23 0.74 13.13
N LEU A 194 13.60 0.68 11.94
CA LEU A 194 12.66 -0.39 11.59
C LEU A 194 13.35 -1.76 11.54
N LEU A 195 14.54 -1.83 10.96
CA LEU A 195 15.36 -3.05 10.94
C LEU A 195 15.72 -3.49 12.36
N GLY A 196 16.20 -2.55 13.20
CA GLY A 196 16.51 -2.81 14.61
C GLY A 196 15.30 -3.31 15.39
N TYR A 197 14.13 -2.71 15.17
CA TYR A 197 12.86 -3.16 15.76
C TYR A 197 12.48 -4.57 15.29
N PHE A 198 12.62 -4.88 14.01
CA PHE A 198 12.35 -6.22 13.48
C PHE A 198 13.30 -7.28 14.07
N LEU A 199 14.60 -6.97 14.15
CA LEU A 199 15.58 -7.85 14.80
C LEU A 199 15.28 -8.06 16.28
N PHE A 200 14.85 -7.01 16.97
CA PHE A 200 14.40 -7.10 18.35
C PHE A 200 13.19 -8.02 18.49
N LEU A 201 12.18 -7.90 17.63
CA LEU A 201 11.02 -8.79 17.63
C LEU A 201 11.40 -10.25 17.37
N LEU A 202 12.33 -10.52 16.45
CA LEU A 202 12.85 -11.86 16.19
C LEU A 202 13.55 -12.45 17.42
N TYR A 203 14.22 -11.62 18.20
CA TYR A 203 14.89 -12.06 19.42
C TYR A 203 13.92 -12.25 20.59
N ALA A 204 13.08 -11.24 20.85
CA ALA A 204 12.26 -11.15 22.05
C ALA A 204 10.93 -11.91 21.95
N VAL A 205 10.41 -12.17 20.74
CA VAL A 205 9.06 -12.71 20.55
C VAL A 205 9.13 -14.09 19.86
N PRO A 206 8.98 -15.19 20.60
CA PRO A 206 9.12 -16.56 20.05
C PRO A 206 8.23 -16.83 18.84
N HIS A 207 6.95 -16.42 18.88
CA HIS A 207 6.02 -16.68 17.78
C HIS A 207 6.39 -15.97 16.46
N VAL A 208 7.13 -14.84 16.50
CA VAL A 208 7.63 -14.17 15.28
C VAL A 208 8.74 -15.02 14.65
N ARG A 209 9.60 -15.58 15.48
CA ARG A 209 10.65 -16.50 15.03
C ARG A 209 10.08 -17.79 14.44
N GLU A 210 9.08 -18.37 15.10
CA GLU A 210 8.36 -19.55 14.61
C GLU A 210 7.68 -19.28 13.26
N ARG A 211 6.97 -18.17 13.12
CA ARG A 211 6.37 -17.77 11.85
C ARG A 211 7.42 -17.57 10.74
N LEU A 212 8.57 -16.99 11.06
CA LEU A 212 9.65 -16.86 10.09
C LEU A 212 10.23 -18.22 9.69
N ALA A 213 10.39 -19.14 10.65
CA ALA A 213 10.84 -20.50 10.39
C ALA A 213 9.85 -21.26 9.47
N LEU A 214 8.54 -21.06 9.65
CA LEU A 214 7.50 -21.67 8.81
C LEU A 214 7.51 -21.14 7.36
N VAL A 215 8.04 -19.96 7.10
CA VAL A 215 8.25 -19.48 5.72
C VAL A 215 9.23 -20.36 4.96
N PHE A 216 10.27 -20.87 5.65
CA PHE A 216 11.29 -21.73 5.06
C PHE A 216 10.95 -23.22 5.16
N HIS A 217 10.22 -23.62 6.21
CA HIS A 217 9.83 -25.00 6.49
C HIS A 217 8.33 -25.13 6.81
N PRO A 218 7.44 -24.85 5.84
CA PRO A 218 5.99 -24.81 6.09
C PRO A 218 5.39 -26.17 6.45
N GLN A 219 6.11 -27.26 6.17
CA GLN A 219 5.69 -28.64 6.52
C GLN A 219 5.95 -29.00 7.99
N ALA A 220 6.71 -28.18 8.72
CA ALA A 220 7.09 -28.47 10.10
C ALA A 220 5.91 -28.32 11.09
N ASP A 221 4.84 -27.63 10.71
CA ASP A 221 3.66 -27.42 11.54
C ASP A 221 2.38 -27.61 10.72
N ALA A 222 1.57 -28.62 11.07
CA ALA A 222 0.27 -28.87 10.46
C ALA A 222 -0.84 -27.91 10.96
N SER A 223 -0.51 -26.98 11.88
CA SER A 223 -1.44 -25.95 12.38
C SER A 223 -1.82 -24.94 11.29
N VAL A 224 -2.76 -24.05 11.60
CA VAL A 224 -3.28 -23.04 10.65
C VAL A 224 -2.17 -22.23 9.96
N ALA A 225 -1.07 -21.93 10.66
CA ALA A 225 0.04 -21.15 10.10
C ALA A 225 0.88 -21.93 9.09
N GLY A 226 1.22 -23.17 9.38
CA GLY A 226 1.94 -24.06 8.45
C GLY A 226 1.09 -24.53 7.29
N TYR A 227 -0.22 -24.65 7.50
CA TYR A 227 -1.17 -25.01 6.47
C TYR A 227 -1.19 -23.99 5.31
N GLN A 228 -1.22 -22.69 5.60
CA GLN A 228 -1.16 -21.65 4.55
C GLN A 228 0.13 -21.76 3.72
N GLY A 229 1.27 -21.95 4.37
CA GLY A 229 2.56 -22.14 3.72
C GLY A 229 2.59 -23.35 2.79
N SER A 230 2.06 -24.49 3.25
CA SER A 230 1.96 -25.73 2.46
C SER A 230 1.04 -25.56 1.25
N ALA A 231 -0.10 -24.87 1.41
CA ALA A 231 -1.01 -24.59 0.32
C ALA A 231 -0.40 -23.65 -0.72
N ILE A 232 0.37 -22.62 -0.30
CA ILE A 232 1.13 -21.76 -1.19
C ILE A 232 2.15 -22.57 -1.99
N GLN A 233 2.93 -23.43 -1.32
CA GLN A 233 3.91 -24.29 -2.00
C GLN A 233 3.24 -25.20 -3.03
N TYR A 234 2.13 -25.83 -2.66
CA TYR A 234 1.37 -26.66 -3.58
C TYR A 234 0.92 -25.89 -4.82
N ILE A 235 0.34 -24.68 -4.66
CA ILE A 235 -0.09 -23.85 -5.78
C ILE A 235 1.10 -23.39 -6.62
N MET A 236 2.21 -23.05 -6.00
CA MET A 236 3.39 -22.53 -6.72
C MET A 236 4.09 -23.62 -7.53
N PHE A 237 4.24 -24.82 -6.99
CA PHE A 237 5.07 -25.89 -7.54
C PHE A 237 4.30 -27.13 -7.99
N GLY A 238 3.17 -27.45 -7.35
CA GLY A 238 2.36 -28.63 -7.66
C GLY A 238 1.36 -28.44 -8.80
N ILE A 239 0.95 -27.19 -9.08
CA ILE A 239 0.01 -26.91 -10.17
C ILE A 239 0.77 -26.67 -11.49
N PRO A 240 0.32 -27.21 -12.63
CA PRO A 240 0.94 -26.99 -13.94
C PRO A 240 1.16 -25.51 -14.27
N PHE A 241 2.13 -25.24 -15.17
CA PHE A 241 2.44 -23.86 -15.60
C PHE A 241 1.22 -23.14 -16.20
N ALA A 242 0.38 -23.85 -16.91
CA ALA A 242 -0.85 -23.33 -17.52
C ALA A 242 -2.01 -23.16 -16.54
N GLY A 243 -1.87 -23.55 -15.28
CA GLY A 243 -2.94 -23.56 -14.28
C GLY A 243 -3.75 -24.86 -14.28
N SER A 244 -4.71 -24.99 -13.36
CA SER A 244 -5.61 -26.14 -13.29
C SER A 244 -6.84 -26.00 -14.19
N GLY A 245 -7.20 -24.78 -14.57
CA GLY A 245 -8.42 -24.45 -15.32
C GLY A 245 -9.74 -24.64 -14.56
N THR A 246 -9.73 -25.33 -13.43
CA THR A 246 -10.91 -25.64 -12.61
C THR A 246 -10.64 -25.31 -11.15
N ILE A 247 -11.68 -24.91 -10.44
CA ILE A 247 -11.61 -24.66 -8.99
C ILE A 247 -12.05 -25.93 -8.27
N ASP A 248 -11.12 -26.64 -7.67
CA ASP A 248 -11.42 -27.69 -6.73
C ASP A 248 -11.70 -27.08 -5.35
N GLY A 249 -12.98 -27.16 -4.93
CA GLY A 249 -13.51 -26.41 -3.80
C GLY A 249 -12.79 -26.66 -2.46
N ALA A 250 -12.25 -27.84 -2.23
CA ALA A 250 -11.69 -28.20 -0.93
C ALA A 250 -10.37 -27.46 -0.59
N GLN A 251 -9.55 -27.14 -1.57
CA GLN A 251 -8.27 -26.46 -1.35
C GLN A 251 -8.37 -24.95 -1.46
N TRP A 252 -9.31 -24.47 -2.27
CA TRP A 252 -9.55 -23.06 -2.53
C TRP A 252 -10.06 -22.29 -1.31
N ILE A 253 -10.93 -22.93 -0.54
CA ILE A 253 -11.60 -22.39 0.64
C ILE A 253 -10.62 -21.98 1.73
N LYS A 254 -9.54 -22.71 1.85
CA LYS A 254 -8.57 -22.56 2.92
C LYS A 254 -7.65 -21.34 2.74
N LEU A 255 -7.63 -20.71 1.55
CA LEU A 255 -6.71 -19.63 1.21
C LEU A 255 -7.36 -18.25 1.14
N ASP A 256 -8.68 -18.09 1.37
CA ASP A 256 -9.38 -16.83 1.06
C ASP A 256 -8.96 -16.27 -0.32
N GLY A 257 -9.11 -17.13 -1.34
CA GLY A 257 -8.52 -16.93 -2.65
C GLY A 257 -9.01 -15.70 -3.41
N ALA A 258 -10.10 -15.08 -2.96
CA ALA A 258 -10.64 -13.85 -3.54
C ALA A 258 -10.16 -12.58 -2.80
N GLY A 259 -9.51 -12.73 -1.65
CA GLY A 259 -8.99 -11.66 -0.83
C GLY A 259 -7.47 -11.50 -0.95
N ASP A 260 -6.77 -11.72 0.15
CA ASP A 260 -5.31 -11.50 0.28
C ASP A 260 -4.47 -12.34 -0.69
N TRP A 261 -4.99 -13.48 -1.18
CA TRP A 261 -4.28 -14.44 -2.02
C TRP A 261 -4.70 -14.41 -3.50
N MET A 262 -5.26 -13.30 -3.96
CA MET A 262 -5.77 -13.16 -5.33
C MET A 262 -4.75 -13.55 -6.40
N LEU A 263 -3.47 -13.21 -6.23
CA LEU A 263 -2.41 -13.56 -7.18
C LEU A 263 -2.18 -15.07 -7.27
N LEU A 264 -2.24 -15.78 -6.13
CA LEU A 264 -2.17 -17.25 -6.11
C LEU A 264 -3.38 -17.89 -6.76
N SER A 265 -4.55 -17.26 -6.60
CA SER A 265 -5.78 -17.68 -7.25
C SER A 265 -5.71 -17.58 -8.76
N VAL A 266 -5.15 -16.48 -9.26
CA VAL A 266 -4.87 -16.30 -10.69
C VAL A 266 -3.91 -17.37 -11.20
N LYS A 267 -2.84 -17.67 -10.44
CA LYS A 267 -1.89 -18.72 -10.79
C LYS A 267 -2.55 -20.10 -10.80
N TYR A 268 -3.40 -20.37 -9.83
CA TYR A 268 -4.12 -21.66 -9.73
C TYR A 268 -5.00 -21.91 -10.95
N LEU A 269 -5.79 -20.91 -11.34
CA LEU A 269 -6.75 -21.03 -12.45
C LEU A 269 -6.11 -20.97 -13.84
N TRP A 270 -5.30 -19.93 -14.07
CA TRP A 270 -4.79 -19.57 -15.41
C TRP A 270 -3.28 -19.66 -15.54
N GLY A 271 -2.60 -20.13 -14.50
CA GLY A 271 -1.18 -20.38 -14.53
C GLY A 271 -0.30 -19.13 -14.47
N TRP A 272 0.99 -19.36 -14.68
CA TRP A 272 2.02 -18.32 -14.62
C TRP A 272 1.88 -17.24 -15.71
N THR A 273 1.33 -17.59 -16.86
CA THR A 273 1.10 -16.62 -17.95
C THR A 273 0.21 -15.46 -17.51
N ALA A 274 -0.90 -15.78 -16.85
CA ALA A 274 -1.81 -14.76 -16.32
C ALA A 274 -1.17 -13.93 -15.20
N VAL A 275 -0.39 -14.55 -14.32
CA VAL A 275 0.38 -13.85 -13.28
C VAL A 275 1.36 -12.86 -13.89
N PHE A 276 2.13 -13.28 -14.91
CA PHE A 276 3.10 -12.41 -15.57
C PHE A 276 2.42 -11.25 -16.32
N LEU A 277 1.26 -11.48 -16.96
CA LEU A 277 0.48 -10.41 -17.59
C LEU A 277 0.01 -9.38 -16.57
N LEU A 278 -0.49 -9.84 -15.43
CA LEU A 278 -0.94 -8.96 -14.36
C LEU A 278 0.23 -8.16 -13.74
N LEU A 279 1.35 -8.81 -13.49
CA LEU A 279 2.56 -8.14 -13.02
C LEU A 279 3.10 -7.13 -14.06
N ALA A 280 3.07 -7.48 -15.34
CA ALA A 280 3.47 -6.56 -16.41
C ALA A 280 2.56 -5.32 -16.45
N ALA A 281 1.25 -5.47 -16.28
CA ALA A 281 0.33 -4.34 -16.20
C ALA A 281 0.65 -3.40 -15.02
N VAL A 282 0.95 -3.97 -13.83
CA VAL A 282 1.38 -3.19 -12.66
C VAL A 282 2.72 -2.49 -12.92
N LEU A 283 3.70 -3.18 -13.52
CA LEU A 283 4.99 -2.59 -13.85
C LEU A 283 4.86 -1.45 -14.87
N LEU A 284 3.99 -1.59 -15.87
CA LEU A 284 3.69 -0.52 -16.82
C LEU A 284 3.06 0.69 -16.13
N LEU A 285 2.13 0.47 -15.21
CA LEU A 285 1.54 1.55 -14.40
C LEU A 285 2.62 2.30 -13.61
N LEU A 286 3.49 1.57 -12.93
CA LEU A 286 4.61 2.14 -12.16
C LEU A 286 5.58 2.90 -13.08
N ALA A 287 5.98 2.30 -14.20
CA ALA A 287 6.89 2.93 -15.17
C ALA A 287 6.30 4.24 -15.73
N TRP A 288 4.99 4.25 -16.03
CA TRP A 288 4.30 5.44 -16.48
C TRP A 288 4.24 6.51 -15.40
N GLY A 289 3.92 6.14 -14.16
CA GLY A 289 3.95 7.04 -12.99
C GLY A 289 5.33 7.67 -12.79
N PHE A 290 6.40 6.87 -12.86
CA PHE A 290 7.77 7.38 -12.79
C PHE A 290 8.12 8.31 -13.96
N ARG A 291 7.64 8.02 -15.17
CA ARG A 291 7.82 8.91 -16.32
C ARG A 291 7.17 10.26 -16.08
N ILE A 292 5.94 10.28 -15.58
CA ILE A 292 5.24 11.53 -15.21
C ILE A 292 6.02 12.27 -14.13
N ALA A 293 6.41 11.58 -13.05
CA ALA A 293 7.15 12.15 -11.95
C ALA A 293 8.48 12.78 -12.39
N ARG A 294 9.19 12.17 -13.36
CA ARG A 294 10.44 12.71 -13.91
C ARG A 294 10.22 14.01 -14.71
N ARG A 295 9.07 14.18 -15.34
CA ARG A 295 8.73 15.37 -16.13
C ARG A 295 8.31 16.56 -15.27
N GLN A 296 7.97 16.32 -14.00
CA GLN A 296 7.59 17.38 -13.08
C GLN A 296 8.81 18.16 -12.58
N ASN A 297 8.78 19.48 -12.72
CA ASN A 297 9.86 20.36 -12.26
C ASN A 297 9.73 20.75 -10.78
N GLY A 298 8.50 20.76 -10.24
CA GLY A 298 8.23 21.09 -8.84
C GLY A 298 8.50 19.94 -7.87
N LEU A 299 9.08 20.25 -6.70
CA LEU A 299 9.33 19.24 -5.65
C LEU A 299 8.02 18.58 -5.20
N LEU A 300 6.97 19.39 -4.93
CA LEU A 300 5.68 18.90 -4.46
C LEU A 300 5.00 18.01 -5.50
N ALA A 301 4.88 18.47 -6.75
CA ALA A 301 4.28 17.71 -7.84
C ALA A 301 4.96 16.35 -8.02
N ARG A 302 6.29 16.33 -7.96
CA ARG A 302 7.07 15.10 -8.11
C ARG A 302 6.94 14.16 -6.92
N SER A 303 6.91 14.70 -5.70
CA SER A 303 6.71 13.89 -4.48
C SER A 303 5.33 13.25 -4.42
N VAL A 304 4.30 13.94 -4.90
CA VAL A 304 2.93 13.40 -4.99
C VAL A 304 2.82 12.30 -6.05
N CYS A 305 3.58 12.41 -7.16
CA CYS A 305 3.59 11.40 -8.23
C CYS A 305 4.44 10.16 -7.93
N MET A 306 5.20 10.15 -6.86
CA MET A 306 6.00 9.00 -6.40
C MET A 306 5.28 8.16 -5.36
#